data_d84c431f581de7ba160cb7a6a30088bd
#
_entry.id   d84c431f581de7ba160cb7a6a30088bd
#
_cell.length_a   1.000
_cell.length_b   1.000
_cell.length_c   1.000
_cell.angle_alpha   90.00
_cell.angle_beta   90.00
_cell.angle_gamma   90.00
#
_symmetry.space_group_name_H-M   'P 1'
#
loop_
_entity.id
_entity.type
_entity.pdbx_description
1 polymer ?
#
loop_
_entity_poly.entity_id
_entity_poly.type
_entity_poly.pdbx_seq_one_letter_code
_entity_poly.pdbx_strand_id
1 'polypeptide(L)'
;MGRPDAICARRPGVAQRMRTAPAVLVIGMLCLAVGGCASWQQPGEFDDSALQARVESETVMGVELRAAVLSSDDSRRMFGVRVNESGVQPVWIEVSNNTGHTLWLLRSGTDPDLFSPLEVAWSFHTSFASESNARLDAHFDRLNFQNPIAPGATRSGIIFTNPHDQTRLLNVDILGQGKVFPFTLFLVVPDDQQDESTAALATLFQRLEEEADDYRDVDAFRARLRQLPCCASTANSDAGDPLNVILVGEFTDLASAFVRRGFRLDLRTFHNDQQLFGRLPDLAIRKAGQEGVPANWLRLWLAPFRFQGKPVLVAQTARRQGWRSTNIEEPNVLTSPQVDEVRNALVQDMAYSGGLEKIAFDTGTAQADTSRSRPGDARYQTDGLRAVMFFITRPLSLADIEFLDWLPLDRLREIEPGGRDENGAN
;
A
#
# COMPACT_ATOMS: atom_id res chain seq x y z
N MET A 1 5.25 -65.74 -29.76
CA MET A 1 5.17 -66.09 -31.20
C MET A 1 5.44 -64.81 -31.93
N GLY A 2 6.47 -64.52 -32.66
CA GLY A 2 7.58 -65.16 -33.26
C GLY A 2 8.48 -64.01 -33.79
N ARG A 3 9.76 -64.05 -33.48
CA ARG A 3 10.83 -63.48 -34.31
C ARG A 3 10.94 -64.40 -35.54
N PRO A 4 11.70 -64.13 -36.66
CA PRO A 4 13.07 -63.58 -36.65
C PRO A 4 13.48 -62.69 -37.88
N ASP A 5 14.75 -62.29 -37.82
CA ASP A 5 15.93 -62.34 -38.72
C ASP A 5 16.10 -61.18 -39.74
N ALA A 6 17.11 -60.41 -39.57
CA ALA A 6 18.52 -60.41 -39.92
C ALA A 6 18.79 -60.55 -41.43
N ILE A 7 19.61 -59.65 -42.00
CA ILE A 7 20.79 -59.98 -42.82
C ILE A 7 21.55 -58.69 -43.20
N CYS A 8 22.77 -58.66 -42.88
CA CYS A 8 24.04 -58.05 -43.11
C CYS A 8 24.41 -57.74 -44.58
N ALA A 9 25.10 -56.60 -44.86
CA ALA A 9 26.27 -56.58 -45.79
C ALA A 9 26.99 -55.23 -45.81
N ARG A 10 28.15 -55.22 -45.21
CA ARG A 10 29.52 -54.79 -45.69
C ARG A 10 29.73 -53.55 -46.52
N ARG A 11 30.61 -52.72 -45.93
CA ARG A 11 31.69 -51.75 -46.30
C ARG A 11 32.29 -51.90 -47.70
N PRO A 12 33.17 -50.92 -48.18
CA PRO A 12 34.11 -50.03 -47.45
C PRO A 12 34.24 -48.60 -48.02
N GLY A 13 34.64 -47.65 -47.20
CA GLY A 13 35.93 -46.99 -47.13
C GLY A 13 36.19 -45.76 -48.03
N VAL A 14 36.51 -44.67 -47.41
CA VAL A 14 37.74 -43.87 -47.74
C VAL A 14 37.88 -42.79 -46.66
N ALA A 15 39.03 -42.74 -46.04
CA ALA A 15 39.43 -41.73 -45.09
C ALA A 15 39.78 -40.43 -45.83
N GLN A 16 39.14 -39.33 -45.38
CA GLN A 16 39.60 -37.98 -45.69
C GLN A 16 39.86 -37.25 -44.38
N ARG A 17 41.17 -37.16 -44.07
CA ARG A 17 41.70 -36.32 -42.97
C ARG A 17 41.41 -34.88 -43.28
N MET A 18 40.50 -34.24 -42.56
CA MET A 18 40.39 -32.80 -42.52
C MET A 18 41.14 -32.25 -41.31
N ARG A 19 42.28 -31.62 -41.57
CA ARG A 19 43.08 -30.81 -40.65
C ARG A 19 42.38 -29.43 -40.46
N THR A 20 41.46 -29.32 -39.50
CA THR A 20 40.82 -28.04 -39.16
C THR A 20 40.71 -27.78 -37.64
N ALA A 21 41.58 -28.41 -36.86
CA ALA A 21 41.53 -28.33 -35.41
C ALA A 21 42.10 -27.03 -34.74
N PRO A 22 42.97 -26.21 -35.33
CA PRO A 22 43.48 -25.02 -34.60
C PRO A 22 42.62 -23.77 -34.79
N ALA A 23 41.87 -23.61 -35.88
CA ALA A 23 41.11 -22.38 -36.14
C ALA A 23 39.82 -22.27 -35.27
N VAL A 24 39.15 -23.36 -34.97
CA VAL A 24 37.95 -23.37 -34.14
C VAL A 24 38.26 -23.07 -32.66
N LEU A 25 39.43 -23.52 -32.18
CA LEU A 25 39.84 -23.27 -30.79
C LEU A 25 40.26 -21.80 -30.57
N VAL A 26 40.82 -21.15 -31.56
CA VAL A 26 41.20 -19.72 -31.48
C VAL A 26 39.96 -18.82 -31.58
N ILE A 27 38.99 -19.16 -32.40
CA ILE A 27 37.73 -18.40 -32.49
C ILE A 27 36.88 -18.59 -31.21
N GLY A 28 36.84 -19.79 -30.63
CA GLY A 28 36.18 -20.05 -29.34
C GLY A 28 36.83 -19.27 -28.17
N MET A 29 38.17 -19.14 -28.19
CA MET A 29 38.89 -18.39 -27.16
C MET A 29 38.78 -16.88 -27.35
N LEU A 30 38.62 -16.39 -28.59
CA LEU A 30 38.40 -14.98 -28.91
C LEU A 30 36.96 -14.56 -28.55
N CYS A 31 35.96 -15.43 -28.67
CA CYS A 31 34.58 -15.15 -28.25
C CYS A 31 34.42 -15.14 -26.71
N LEU A 32 35.27 -15.86 -25.97
CA LEU A 32 35.31 -15.78 -24.50
C LEU A 32 35.99 -14.50 -23.97
N ALA A 33 36.81 -13.86 -24.76
CA ALA A 33 37.48 -12.61 -24.37
C ALA A 33 36.61 -11.35 -24.57
N VAL A 34 35.50 -11.43 -25.31
CA VAL A 34 34.58 -10.30 -25.57
C VAL A 34 33.39 -10.27 -24.60
N GLY A 35 33.19 -11.34 -23.82
CA GLY A 35 32.28 -11.36 -22.68
C GLY A 35 32.89 -10.64 -21.47
N GLY A 36 33.40 -9.42 -21.65
CA GLY A 36 33.79 -8.55 -20.55
C GLY A 36 32.55 -8.32 -19.69
N CYS A 37 32.53 -8.85 -18.46
CA CYS A 37 31.56 -8.50 -17.47
C CYS A 37 31.48 -6.98 -17.43
N ALA A 38 30.38 -6.39 -17.87
CA ALA A 38 30.16 -4.96 -17.76
C ALA A 38 30.21 -4.61 -16.28
N SER A 39 31.40 -4.19 -15.80
CA SER A 39 31.53 -3.76 -14.41
C SER A 39 30.79 -2.46 -14.25
N TRP A 40 30.03 -2.34 -13.14
CA TRP A 40 29.37 -1.10 -12.81
C TRP A 40 30.34 0.08 -12.80
N GLN A 41 29.92 1.17 -13.40
CA GLN A 41 30.70 2.43 -13.43
C GLN A 41 29.91 3.49 -12.67
N GLN A 42 30.60 4.24 -11.83
CA GLN A 42 30.00 5.35 -11.11
C GLN A 42 29.48 6.39 -12.11
N PRO A 43 28.20 6.80 -11.97
CA PRO A 43 27.62 7.86 -12.80
C PRO A 43 28.38 9.18 -12.63
N GLY A 44 28.27 10.05 -13.64
CA GLY A 44 28.71 11.43 -13.57
C GLY A 44 27.81 12.30 -12.69
N GLU A 45 27.93 13.62 -12.83
CA GLU A 45 27.04 14.57 -12.16
C GLU A 45 25.58 14.33 -12.56
N PHE A 46 24.69 14.29 -11.58
CA PHE A 46 23.26 14.14 -11.78
C PHE A 46 22.60 15.51 -11.94
N ASP A 47 22.00 15.75 -13.11
CA ASP A 47 21.11 16.90 -13.32
C ASP A 47 19.75 16.57 -12.67
N ASP A 48 19.44 17.25 -11.58
CA ASP A 48 18.24 17.04 -10.78
C ASP A 48 17.06 17.92 -11.19
N SER A 49 17.19 18.75 -12.23
CA SER A 49 16.17 19.72 -12.64
C SER A 49 14.79 19.09 -12.88
N ALA A 50 14.76 17.94 -13.54
CA ALA A 50 13.52 17.18 -13.78
C ALA A 50 12.94 16.56 -12.49
N LEU A 51 13.79 16.19 -11.54
CA LEU A 51 13.38 15.72 -10.21
C LEU A 51 12.79 16.88 -9.40
N GLN A 52 13.48 18.04 -9.38
CA GLN A 52 13.04 19.23 -8.65
C GLN A 52 11.68 19.76 -9.12
N ALA A 53 11.34 19.58 -10.40
CA ALA A 53 10.03 19.96 -10.96
C ALA A 53 8.86 19.12 -10.40
N ARG A 54 9.13 17.99 -9.74
CA ARG A 54 8.13 17.07 -9.17
C ARG A 54 8.17 17.02 -7.64
N VAL A 55 8.96 17.90 -7.03
CA VAL A 55 9.11 17.93 -5.57
C VAL A 55 7.85 18.49 -4.93
N GLU A 56 7.27 17.70 -4.05
CA GLU A 56 6.24 18.15 -3.11
C GLU A 56 6.88 18.52 -1.78
N SER A 57 6.26 19.46 -1.06
CA SER A 57 6.80 19.96 0.21
C SER A 57 5.72 20.21 1.24
N GLU A 58 6.08 19.99 2.51
CA GLU A 58 5.24 20.30 3.66
C GLU A 58 6.10 20.85 4.79
N THR A 59 5.56 21.81 5.57
CA THR A 59 6.25 22.39 6.72
C THR A 59 5.43 22.20 7.98
N VAL A 60 6.03 21.55 8.98
CA VAL A 60 5.42 21.29 10.28
C VAL A 60 6.32 21.83 11.39
N MET A 61 5.85 22.79 12.16
CA MET A 61 6.51 23.36 13.36
C MET A 61 8.01 23.70 13.16
N GLY A 62 8.37 24.29 12.03
CA GLY A 62 9.75 24.68 11.72
C GLY A 62 10.62 23.59 11.12
N VAL A 63 10.06 22.46 10.80
CA VAL A 63 10.70 21.41 9.99
C VAL A 63 10.05 21.40 8.61
N GLU A 64 10.83 21.52 7.56
CA GLU A 64 10.36 21.40 6.18
C GLU A 64 10.83 20.06 5.62
N LEU A 65 9.89 19.30 5.07
CA LEU A 65 10.15 18.09 4.29
C LEU A 65 9.84 18.35 2.82
N ARG A 66 10.78 17.99 1.96
CA ARG A 66 10.61 17.97 0.51
C ARG A 66 10.87 16.57 0.01
N ALA A 67 10.06 16.07 -0.94
CA ALA A 67 10.24 14.72 -1.45
C ALA A 67 9.80 14.59 -2.91
N ALA A 68 10.41 13.65 -3.63
CA ALA A 68 10.02 13.25 -4.98
C ALA A 68 10.38 11.80 -5.24
N VAL A 69 9.54 11.10 -6.01
CA VAL A 69 9.83 9.73 -6.48
C VAL A 69 10.79 9.82 -7.67
N LEU A 70 11.81 8.95 -7.70
CA LEU A 70 12.71 8.84 -8.83
C LEU A 70 12.06 8.01 -9.95
N SER A 71 12.12 8.52 -11.19
CA SER A 71 11.85 7.73 -12.39
C SER A 71 12.93 6.66 -12.61
N SER A 72 12.66 5.70 -13.48
CA SER A 72 13.64 4.70 -13.91
C SER A 72 14.88 5.37 -14.56
N ASP A 73 14.65 6.48 -15.28
CA ASP A 73 15.75 7.25 -15.89
C ASP A 73 16.54 8.07 -14.86
N ASP A 74 15.87 8.69 -13.86
CA ASP A 74 16.55 9.35 -12.74
C ASP A 74 17.39 8.34 -11.95
N SER A 75 16.79 7.19 -11.65
CA SER A 75 17.46 6.08 -10.96
C SER A 75 18.73 5.63 -11.72
N ARG A 76 18.61 5.41 -13.02
CA ARG A 76 19.77 5.05 -13.86
C ARG A 76 20.85 6.13 -13.88
N ARG A 77 20.47 7.41 -13.97
CA ARG A 77 21.43 8.53 -13.97
C ARG A 77 22.11 8.71 -12.62
N MET A 78 21.37 8.52 -11.52
CA MET A 78 21.88 8.70 -10.17
C MET A 78 22.69 7.51 -9.66
N PHE A 79 22.24 6.27 -9.93
CA PHE A 79 22.85 5.05 -9.41
C PHE A 79 23.68 4.27 -10.44
N GLY A 80 23.58 4.59 -11.73
CA GLY A 80 24.17 3.80 -12.81
C GLY A 80 23.42 2.51 -13.12
N VAL A 81 22.32 2.25 -12.39
CA VAL A 81 21.42 1.10 -12.54
C VAL A 81 19.97 1.55 -12.38
N ARG A 82 19.04 0.79 -12.94
CA ARG A 82 17.59 1.07 -12.80
C ARG A 82 17.07 0.35 -11.57
N VAL A 83 17.11 1.02 -10.43
CA VAL A 83 16.67 0.47 -9.13
C VAL A 83 15.20 0.04 -9.19
N ASN A 84 14.35 0.79 -9.89
CA ASN A 84 12.93 0.50 -10.05
C ASN A 84 12.66 -0.90 -10.66
N GLU A 85 13.54 -1.39 -11.54
CA GLU A 85 13.42 -2.72 -12.18
C GLU A 85 13.71 -3.88 -11.22
N SER A 86 14.33 -3.62 -10.05
CA SER A 86 14.60 -4.62 -9.01
C SER A 86 13.45 -4.76 -7.99
N GLY A 87 12.30 -4.12 -8.24
CA GLY A 87 11.17 -4.13 -7.31
C GLY A 87 11.36 -3.19 -6.10
N VAL A 88 12.22 -2.17 -6.24
CA VAL A 88 12.47 -1.16 -5.22
C VAL A 88 12.21 0.23 -5.82
N GLN A 89 11.49 1.08 -5.11
CA GLN A 89 11.25 2.45 -5.52
C GLN A 89 12.11 3.41 -4.71
N PRO A 90 13.10 4.08 -5.33
CA PRO A 90 13.87 5.11 -4.66
C PRO A 90 13.05 6.40 -4.57
N VAL A 91 13.09 7.04 -3.41
CA VAL A 91 12.46 8.33 -3.13
C VAL A 91 13.53 9.29 -2.62
N TRP A 92 13.69 10.40 -3.29
CA TRP A 92 14.53 11.50 -2.81
C TRP A 92 13.77 12.26 -1.73
N ILE A 93 14.45 12.55 -0.63
CA ILE A 93 13.93 13.38 0.46
C ILE A 93 14.96 14.42 0.86
N GLU A 94 14.47 15.57 1.29
CA GLU A 94 15.26 16.65 1.88
C GLU A 94 14.54 17.19 3.11
N VAL A 95 15.28 17.32 4.21
CA VAL A 95 14.76 17.84 5.48
C VAL A 95 15.54 19.09 5.85
N SER A 96 14.84 20.21 5.98
CA SER A 96 15.38 21.47 6.52
C SER A 96 14.94 21.63 7.97
N ASN A 97 15.90 21.64 8.86
CA ASN A 97 15.68 21.73 10.31
C ASN A 97 15.83 23.17 10.79
N ASN A 98 14.75 23.93 10.81
CA ASN A 98 14.73 25.29 11.34
C ASN A 98 14.36 25.32 12.85
N THR A 99 14.47 24.18 13.54
CA THR A 99 14.31 24.11 15.00
C THR A 99 15.65 24.30 15.73
N GLY A 100 15.59 24.58 17.04
CA GLY A 100 16.79 24.67 17.87
C GLY A 100 17.40 23.31 18.29
N HIS A 101 16.95 22.19 17.74
CA HIS A 101 17.25 20.85 18.24
C HIS A 101 17.63 19.89 17.13
N THR A 102 18.44 18.88 17.48
CA THR A 102 18.78 17.78 16.57
C THR A 102 17.56 16.93 16.27
N LEU A 103 17.36 16.61 15.02
CA LEU A 103 16.26 15.79 14.54
C LEU A 103 16.78 14.45 13.99
N TRP A 104 15.88 13.45 13.98
CA TRP A 104 16.15 12.10 13.54
C TRP A 104 14.99 11.58 12.68
N LEU A 105 15.23 11.26 11.42
CA LEU A 105 14.24 10.65 10.55
C LEU A 105 14.00 9.19 10.94
N LEU A 106 12.73 8.83 11.19
CA LEU A 106 12.29 7.49 11.53
C LEU A 106 11.86 6.74 10.25
N ARG A 107 12.73 5.90 9.72
CA ARG A 107 12.48 5.20 8.45
C ARG A 107 11.27 4.26 8.51
N SER A 108 11.06 3.57 9.64
CA SER A 108 9.95 2.64 9.83
C SER A 108 8.56 3.27 9.76
N GLY A 109 8.46 4.60 9.90
CA GLY A 109 7.22 5.34 9.71
C GLY A 109 6.86 5.54 8.23
N THR A 110 7.83 5.39 7.33
CA THR A 110 7.67 5.70 5.91
C THR A 110 7.15 4.51 5.11
N ASP A 111 7.71 3.33 5.35
CA ASP A 111 7.30 2.07 4.72
C ASP A 111 7.65 0.93 5.70
N PRO A 112 6.75 -0.01 5.97
CA PRO A 112 7.07 -1.15 6.84
C PRO A 112 8.21 -2.01 6.29
N ASP A 113 8.40 -2.02 4.96
CA ASP A 113 9.39 -2.85 4.26
C ASP A 113 10.51 -1.98 3.65
N LEU A 114 11.09 -1.10 4.45
CA LEU A 114 12.25 -0.29 4.03
C LEU A 114 13.46 -1.16 3.71
N PHE A 115 14.01 -0.95 2.52
CA PHE A 115 15.27 -1.59 2.12
C PHE A 115 16.47 -0.78 2.59
N SER A 116 17.51 -1.47 3.06
CA SER A 116 18.79 -0.81 3.30
C SER A 116 19.48 -0.50 1.97
N PRO A 117 20.35 0.56 1.89
CA PRO A 117 21.07 0.86 0.67
C PRO A 117 21.96 -0.30 0.21
N LEU A 118 22.55 -1.06 1.13
CA LEU A 118 23.38 -2.21 0.79
C LEU A 118 22.57 -3.39 0.24
N GLU A 119 21.40 -3.64 0.80
CA GLU A 119 20.48 -4.68 0.32
C GLU A 119 20.06 -4.40 -1.12
N VAL A 120 19.74 -3.14 -1.44
CA VAL A 120 19.40 -2.73 -2.79
C VAL A 120 20.62 -2.85 -3.72
N ALA A 121 21.79 -2.39 -3.28
CA ALA A 121 23.01 -2.48 -4.06
C ALA A 121 23.38 -3.94 -4.40
N TRP A 122 23.16 -4.87 -3.46
CA TRP A 122 23.43 -6.29 -3.68
C TRP A 122 22.60 -6.91 -4.81
N SER A 123 21.42 -6.41 -5.08
CA SER A 123 20.59 -6.84 -6.22
C SER A 123 21.28 -6.62 -7.58
N PHE A 124 22.29 -5.75 -7.61
CA PHE A 124 23.05 -5.39 -8.81
C PHE A 124 24.51 -5.90 -8.80
N HIS A 125 24.88 -6.71 -7.77
CA HIS A 125 26.20 -7.30 -7.73
C HIS A 125 26.42 -8.26 -8.90
N THR A 126 27.60 -8.20 -9.47
CA THR A 126 28.05 -9.13 -10.52
C THR A 126 29.08 -10.11 -9.95
N SER A 127 28.98 -11.37 -10.36
CA SER A 127 29.95 -12.40 -9.97
C SER A 127 31.35 -12.02 -10.42
N PHE A 128 32.33 -12.29 -9.56
CA PHE A 128 33.77 -12.05 -9.82
C PHE A 128 34.18 -10.57 -9.99
N ALA A 129 33.34 -9.62 -9.62
CA ALA A 129 33.57 -8.17 -9.71
C ALA A 129 33.67 -7.48 -8.34
N SER A 130 34.37 -8.04 -7.38
CA SER A 130 34.40 -7.61 -5.98
C SER A 130 34.72 -6.12 -5.81
N GLU A 131 35.68 -5.58 -6.55
CA GLU A 131 36.04 -4.16 -6.48
C GLU A 131 34.93 -3.25 -7.03
N SER A 132 34.30 -3.65 -8.14
CA SER A 132 33.15 -2.94 -8.72
C SER A 132 31.94 -2.96 -7.78
N ASN A 133 31.65 -4.12 -7.17
CA ASN A 133 30.58 -4.28 -6.19
C ASN A 133 30.82 -3.40 -4.96
N ALA A 134 32.05 -3.37 -4.42
CA ALA A 134 32.39 -2.51 -3.29
C ALA A 134 32.24 -1.01 -3.61
N ARG A 135 32.55 -0.58 -4.84
CA ARG A 135 32.30 0.80 -5.26
C ARG A 135 30.81 1.11 -5.41
N LEU A 136 30.03 0.15 -5.89
CA LEU A 136 28.57 0.24 -5.96
C LEU A 136 27.97 0.41 -4.55
N ASP A 137 28.36 -0.45 -3.60
CA ASP A 137 27.91 -0.39 -2.21
C ASP A 137 28.21 0.98 -1.59
N ALA A 138 29.44 1.46 -1.74
CA ALA A 138 29.85 2.77 -1.23
C ALA A 138 29.09 3.92 -1.90
N HIS A 139 28.68 3.78 -3.16
CA HIS A 139 27.89 4.77 -3.86
C HIS A 139 26.47 4.85 -3.34
N PHE A 140 25.81 3.70 -3.16
CA PHE A 140 24.46 3.63 -2.57
C PHE A 140 24.43 4.15 -1.13
N ASP A 141 25.42 3.79 -0.31
CA ASP A 141 25.52 4.29 1.06
C ASP A 141 25.69 5.81 1.12
N ARG A 142 26.50 6.39 0.22
CA ARG A 142 26.70 7.85 0.16
C ARG A 142 25.44 8.61 -0.25
N LEU A 143 24.62 8.04 -1.15
CA LEU A 143 23.38 8.67 -1.62
C LEU A 143 22.22 8.48 -0.63
N ASN A 144 22.33 7.53 0.30
CA ASN A 144 21.30 7.27 1.28
C ASN A 144 21.13 8.44 2.25
N PHE A 145 19.90 8.69 2.67
CA PHE A 145 19.62 9.73 3.66
C PHE A 145 20.31 9.43 4.99
N GLN A 146 21.07 10.39 5.49
CA GLN A 146 21.90 10.25 6.70
C GLN A 146 21.29 11.00 7.89
N ASN A 147 21.15 10.29 9.02
CA ASN A 147 20.87 10.87 10.32
C ASN A 147 22.18 11.17 11.09
N PRO A 148 22.16 12.07 12.07
CA PRO A 148 21.10 13.02 12.47
C PRO A 148 21.08 14.30 11.63
N ILE A 149 20.03 15.11 11.79
CA ILE A 149 19.88 16.43 11.16
C ILE A 149 20.13 17.50 12.23
N ALA A 150 21.24 18.21 12.14
CA ALA A 150 21.61 19.23 13.12
C ALA A 150 20.67 20.46 13.06
N PRO A 151 20.58 21.26 14.14
CA PRO A 151 19.86 22.54 14.11
C PRO A 151 20.37 23.46 13.01
N GLY A 152 19.47 24.09 12.25
CA GLY A 152 19.78 24.98 11.13
C GLY A 152 20.37 24.27 9.88
N ALA A 153 20.42 22.96 9.87
CA ALA A 153 20.96 22.20 8.74
C ALA A 153 19.85 21.71 7.81
N THR A 154 20.18 21.63 6.51
CA THR A 154 19.40 20.90 5.52
C THR A 154 20.16 19.63 5.15
N ARG A 155 19.47 18.51 5.08
CA ARG A 155 20.02 17.23 4.64
C ARG A 155 19.11 16.62 3.59
N SER A 156 19.70 16.13 2.52
CA SER A 156 19.00 15.36 1.48
C SER A 156 19.63 13.98 1.31
N GLY A 157 18.87 13.08 0.74
CA GLY A 157 19.31 11.73 0.40
C GLY A 157 18.18 10.87 -0.12
N ILE A 158 18.49 9.63 -0.40
CA ILE A 158 17.54 8.66 -0.94
C ILE A 158 17.09 7.71 0.17
N ILE A 159 15.82 7.39 0.18
CA ILE A 159 15.25 6.24 0.89
C ILE A 159 14.75 5.23 -0.14
N PHE A 160 14.85 3.94 0.20
CA PHE A 160 14.45 2.84 -0.67
C PHE A 160 13.21 2.18 -0.09
N THR A 161 12.17 2.05 -0.90
CA THR A 161 10.83 1.67 -0.45
C THR A 161 10.21 0.68 -1.42
N ASN A 162 9.09 0.06 -1.05
CA ASN A 162 8.33 -0.76 -1.99
C ASN A 162 7.84 0.05 -3.19
N PRO A 163 7.73 -0.59 -4.36
CA PRO A 163 7.13 0.05 -5.53
C PRO A 163 5.65 0.32 -5.26
N HIS A 164 5.20 1.45 -5.76
CA HIS A 164 3.79 1.83 -5.80
C HIS A 164 3.41 2.14 -7.23
N ASP A 165 2.22 1.72 -7.62
CA ASP A 165 1.62 2.14 -8.87
C ASP A 165 1.01 3.53 -8.67
N GLN A 166 1.19 4.43 -9.64
CA GLN A 166 0.49 5.71 -9.82
C GLN A 166 0.83 6.82 -8.80
N THR A 167 0.06 7.01 -7.77
CA THR A 167 0.29 8.02 -6.73
C THR A 167 0.77 7.35 -5.47
N ARG A 168 1.93 7.80 -4.98
CA ARG A 168 2.47 7.35 -3.72
C ARG A 168 2.05 8.28 -2.59
N LEU A 169 1.44 7.72 -1.58
CA LEU A 169 1.32 8.37 -0.29
C LEU A 169 2.59 8.11 0.51
N LEU A 170 3.38 9.15 0.74
CA LEU A 170 4.60 9.11 1.54
C LEU A 170 4.31 9.62 2.95
N ASN A 171 4.46 8.76 3.95
CA ASN A 171 4.45 9.16 5.35
C ASN A 171 5.87 9.20 5.90
N VAL A 172 6.27 10.31 6.52
CA VAL A 172 7.59 10.49 7.12
C VAL A 172 7.43 11.01 8.53
N ASP A 173 7.98 10.28 9.50
CA ASP A 173 8.04 10.71 10.88
C ASP A 173 9.45 11.18 11.21
N ILE A 174 9.57 12.39 11.76
CA ILE A 174 10.85 12.96 12.23
C ILE A 174 10.77 13.16 13.73
N LEU A 175 11.70 12.54 14.46
CA LEU A 175 11.79 12.62 15.92
C LEU A 175 12.71 13.75 16.34
N GLY A 176 12.27 14.57 17.29
CA GLY A 176 13.09 15.59 17.96
C GLY A 176 12.50 16.02 19.28
N GLN A 177 13.31 16.16 20.33
CA GLN A 177 12.89 16.64 21.67
C GLN A 177 11.68 15.89 22.28
N GLY A 178 11.58 14.58 22.10
CA GLY A 178 10.44 13.81 22.59
C GLY A 178 9.14 14.07 21.84
N LYS A 179 9.20 14.75 20.68
CA LYS A 179 8.08 14.98 19.77
C LYS A 179 8.34 14.30 18.46
N VAL A 180 7.26 13.90 17.79
CA VAL A 180 7.28 13.46 16.41
C VAL A 180 6.66 14.55 15.54
N PHE A 181 7.32 14.88 14.44
CA PHE A 181 6.85 15.75 13.38
C PHE A 181 6.38 14.84 12.24
N PRO A 182 5.08 14.59 12.11
CA PRO A 182 4.54 13.74 11.06
C PRO A 182 4.34 14.53 9.78
N PHE A 183 4.70 13.95 8.66
CA PHE A 183 4.50 14.49 7.32
C PHE A 183 3.77 13.47 6.46
N THR A 184 2.87 13.95 5.60
CA THR A 184 2.13 13.09 4.69
C THR A 184 2.02 13.76 3.32
N LEU A 185 2.81 13.29 2.37
CA LEU A 185 2.90 13.85 1.03
C LEU A 185 2.28 12.90 0.00
N PHE A 186 1.61 13.49 -0.99
CA PHE A 186 1.12 12.77 -2.18
C PHE A 186 2.09 12.98 -3.32
N LEU A 187 2.85 11.95 -3.65
CA LEU A 187 3.87 12.01 -4.68
C LEU A 187 3.38 11.31 -5.96
N VAL A 188 3.55 11.97 -7.10
CA VAL A 188 3.31 11.34 -8.40
C VAL A 188 4.47 10.38 -8.68
N VAL A 189 4.14 9.13 -9.04
CA VAL A 189 5.11 8.14 -9.51
C VAL A 189 5.36 8.42 -10.99
N PRO A 190 6.59 8.84 -11.39
CA PRO A 190 6.91 9.01 -12.80
C PRO A 190 6.97 7.63 -13.48
N ASP A 191 6.88 7.61 -14.80
CA ASP A 191 6.86 6.41 -15.64
C ASP A 191 5.54 5.62 -15.60
N ASP A 192 4.63 5.96 -14.73
CA ASP A 192 3.28 5.40 -14.77
C ASP A 192 2.35 6.34 -15.57
N GLN A 193 1.43 5.76 -16.33
CA GLN A 193 0.51 6.57 -17.11
C GLN A 193 -0.38 7.35 -16.13
N GLN A 194 -0.62 8.65 -16.42
CA GLN A 194 -1.58 9.47 -15.67
C GLN A 194 -2.91 8.75 -15.57
N ASP A 195 -3.27 8.33 -14.36
CA ASP A 195 -4.31 7.37 -14.16
C ASP A 195 -5.46 7.91 -13.30
N GLU A 196 -6.54 7.15 -13.32
CA GLU A 196 -7.79 7.36 -12.58
C GLU A 196 -7.58 7.70 -11.11
N SER A 197 -6.49 7.22 -10.48
CA SER A 197 -6.17 7.49 -9.07
C SER A 197 -5.88 8.96 -8.77
N THR A 198 -5.10 9.61 -9.63
CA THR A 198 -4.77 11.04 -9.48
C THR A 198 -6.03 11.89 -9.65
N ALA A 199 -6.88 11.55 -10.62
CA ALA A 199 -8.15 12.23 -10.84
C ALA A 199 -9.13 12.00 -9.68
N ALA A 200 -9.19 10.79 -9.14
CA ALA A 200 -10.02 10.46 -7.97
C ALA A 200 -9.60 11.23 -6.71
N LEU A 201 -8.29 11.30 -6.44
CA LEU A 201 -7.77 12.09 -5.33
C LEU A 201 -8.06 13.58 -5.51
N ALA A 202 -7.85 14.14 -6.70
CA ALA A 202 -8.18 15.54 -6.99
C ALA A 202 -9.67 15.83 -6.76
N THR A 203 -10.54 14.92 -7.20
CA THR A 203 -11.98 15.01 -6.97
C THR A 203 -12.31 14.93 -5.47
N LEU A 204 -11.67 14.04 -4.73
CA LEU A 204 -11.85 13.93 -3.29
C LEU A 204 -11.41 15.21 -2.58
N PHE A 205 -10.23 15.77 -2.91
CA PHE A 205 -9.75 17.02 -2.33
C PHE A 205 -10.70 18.18 -2.60
N GLN A 206 -11.22 18.29 -3.82
CA GLN A 206 -12.24 19.28 -4.16
C GLN A 206 -13.50 19.11 -3.29
N ARG A 207 -13.95 17.88 -3.06
CA ARG A 207 -15.11 17.59 -2.20
C ARG A 207 -14.85 17.88 -0.72
N LEU A 208 -13.61 17.71 -0.26
CA LEU A 208 -13.23 18.07 1.11
C LEU A 208 -13.36 19.59 1.37
N GLU A 209 -13.32 20.42 0.32
CA GLU A 209 -13.53 21.87 0.41
C GLU A 209 -15.01 22.26 0.34
N GLU A 210 -15.91 21.36 -0.09
CA GLU A 210 -17.34 21.62 -0.18
C GLU A 210 -17.96 21.90 1.21
N GLU A 211 -18.96 22.77 1.24
CA GLU A 211 -19.73 23.04 2.43
C GLU A 211 -20.53 21.80 2.86
N ALA A 212 -20.47 21.46 4.15
CA ALA A 212 -21.10 20.28 4.70
C ALA A 212 -21.63 20.56 6.11
N ASP A 213 -22.71 19.88 6.52
CA ASP A 213 -23.26 19.98 7.87
C ASP A 213 -22.23 19.56 8.91
N ASP A 214 -21.93 20.42 9.89
CA ASP A 214 -20.94 20.13 10.95
C ASP A 214 -21.65 19.81 12.29
N TYR A 215 -21.57 18.56 12.69
CA TYR A 215 -22.08 18.07 13.97
C TYR A 215 -21.01 18.25 15.06
N ARG A 216 -21.30 19.07 16.07
CA ARG A 216 -20.39 19.32 17.20
C ARG A 216 -20.70 18.50 18.43
N ASP A 217 -21.97 18.14 18.58
CA ASP A 217 -22.48 17.30 19.67
C ASP A 217 -22.39 15.83 19.30
N VAL A 218 -21.89 15.00 20.22
CA VAL A 218 -21.66 13.57 20.03
C VAL A 218 -22.98 12.81 19.81
N ASP A 219 -24.04 13.16 20.56
CA ASP A 219 -25.31 12.45 20.46
C ASP A 219 -26.03 12.79 19.15
N ALA A 220 -25.97 14.04 18.71
CA ALA A 220 -26.47 14.48 17.42
C ALA A 220 -25.70 13.81 16.26
N PHE A 221 -24.38 13.72 16.36
CA PHE A 221 -23.55 12.99 15.40
C PHE A 221 -23.91 11.50 15.35
N ARG A 222 -24.03 10.86 16.51
CA ARG A 222 -24.44 9.46 16.62
C ARG A 222 -25.83 9.22 16.01
N ALA A 223 -26.77 10.11 16.28
CA ALA A 223 -28.11 10.05 15.68
C ALA A 223 -28.05 10.15 14.15
N ARG A 224 -27.15 11.00 13.62
CA ARG A 224 -26.90 11.11 12.17
C ARG A 224 -26.31 9.85 11.58
N LEU A 225 -25.35 9.20 12.26
CA LEU A 225 -24.76 7.93 11.81
C LEU A 225 -25.81 6.81 11.73
N ARG A 226 -26.76 6.77 12.66
CA ARG A 226 -27.86 5.78 12.65
C ARG A 226 -28.86 5.98 11.51
N GLN A 227 -28.91 7.17 10.91
CA GLN A 227 -29.74 7.46 9.74
C GLN A 227 -29.07 6.99 8.42
N LEU A 228 -27.79 6.63 8.46
CA LEU A 228 -27.12 6.07 7.26
C LEU A 228 -27.77 4.73 6.89
N PRO A 229 -27.87 4.42 5.58
CA PRO A 229 -28.37 3.11 5.15
C PRO A 229 -27.50 1.99 5.70
N CYS A 230 -28.03 0.79 5.86
CA CYS A 230 -27.26 -0.38 6.30
C CYS A 230 -26.13 -0.70 5.33
N CYS A 231 -26.42 -0.46 4.06
CA CYS A 231 -25.72 -1.07 2.97
C CYS A 231 -25.55 -0.06 1.83
N ALA A 232 -24.54 -0.25 1.00
CA ALA A 232 -24.46 0.44 -0.27
C ALA A 232 -25.59 -0.02 -1.21
N SER A 233 -25.93 0.75 -2.21
CA SER A 233 -26.84 0.36 -3.28
C SER A 233 -26.06 -0.12 -4.51
N THR A 234 -26.71 -0.86 -5.39
CA THR A 234 -26.21 -1.14 -6.74
C THR A 234 -27.15 -0.54 -7.78
N ALA A 235 -26.72 -0.46 -9.02
CA ALA A 235 -27.59 0.04 -10.11
C ALA A 235 -28.93 -0.73 -10.22
N ASN A 236 -28.97 -1.97 -9.76
CA ASN A 236 -30.13 -2.86 -9.87
C ASN A 236 -30.80 -3.21 -8.54
N SER A 237 -30.26 -2.77 -7.40
CA SER A 237 -30.77 -3.14 -6.08
C SER A 237 -30.23 -2.22 -4.99
N ASP A 238 -31.06 -1.91 -4.00
CA ASP A 238 -30.65 -1.25 -2.75
C ASP A 238 -29.91 -2.20 -1.79
N ALA A 239 -29.63 -3.43 -2.24
CA ALA A 239 -29.07 -4.53 -1.47
C ALA A 239 -27.59 -4.73 -1.81
N GLY A 240 -26.77 -3.74 -1.55
CA GLY A 240 -25.30 -3.83 -1.67
C GLY A 240 -24.61 -4.39 -0.43
N ASP A 241 -23.35 -4.13 -0.33
CA ASP A 241 -22.49 -4.58 0.77
C ASP A 241 -22.71 -3.76 2.04
N PRO A 242 -22.60 -4.37 3.24
CA PRO A 242 -22.79 -3.68 4.52
C PRO A 242 -21.76 -2.55 4.71
N LEU A 243 -22.25 -1.39 5.12
CA LEU A 243 -21.43 -0.21 5.48
C LEU A 243 -21.06 -0.32 6.96
N ASN A 244 -19.98 -1.00 7.26
CA ASN A 244 -19.64 -1.44 8.61
C ASN A 244 -18.50 -0.65 9.29
N VAL A 245 -18.01 0.43 8.65
CA VAL A 245 -16.95 1.29 9.20
C VAL A 245 -17.25 2.76 8.94
N ILE A 246 -16.96 3.58 9.94
CA ILE A 246 -16.96 5.05 9.86
C ILE A 246 -15.57 5.54 10.30
N LEU A 247 -14.98 6.43 9.52
CA LEU A 247 -13.69 7.05 9.81
C LEU A 247 -13.91 8.56 9.97
N VAL A 248 -13.39 9.13 11.04
CA VAL A 248 -13.51 10.55 11.36
C VAL A 248 -12.11 11.11 11.58
N GLY A 249 -11.70 12.09 10.80
CA GLY A 249 -10.36 12.68 10.90
C GLY A 249 -9.98 13.48 9.66
N GLU A 250 -8.94 14.27 9.75
CA GLU A 250 -8.35 14.90 8.57
C GLU A 250 -7.86 13.83 7.61
N PHE A 251 -7.94 14.12 6.32
CA PHE A 251 -7.59 13.12 5.31
C PHE A 251 -6.13 12.64 5.43
N THR A 252 -5.23 13.54 5.77
CA THR A 252 -3.80 13.24 6.01
C THR A 252 -3.60 12.33 7.22
N ASP A 253 -4.39 12.47 8.29
CA ASP A 253 -4.32 11.62 9.48
C ASP A 253 -4.76 10.18 9.16
N LEU A 254 -5.87 10.06 8.45
CA LEU A 254 -6.38 8.77 7.96
C LEU A 254 -5.37 8.10 7.04
N ALA A 255 -4.88 8.85 6.07
CA ALA A 255 -3.97 8.35 5.06
C ALA A 255 -2.66 7.83 5.70
N SER A 256 -2.06 8.59 6.63
CA SER A 256 -0.86 8.16 7.34
C SER A 256 -1.08 6.90 8.17
N ALA A 257 -2.23 6.77 8.85
CA ALA A 257 -2.57 5.58 9.62
C ALA A 257 -2.68 4.34 8.71
N PHE A 258 -3.31 4.48 7.55
CA PHE A 258 -3.43 3.40 6.57
C PHE A 258 -2.08 2.98 5.98
N VAL A 259 -1.24 3.96 5.56
CA VAL A 259 0.09 3.67 5.00
C VAL A 259 0.99 2.94 6.00
N ARG A 260 1.02 3.37 7.26
CA ARG A 260 1.78 2.70 8.33
C ARG A 260 1.39 1.23 8.53
N ARG A 261 0.19 0.85 8.12
CA ARG A 261 -0.33 -0.52 8.17
C ARG A 261 -0.29 -1.25 6.83
N GLY A 262 0.41 -0.69 5.85
CA GLY A 262 0.63 -1.31 4.54
C GLY A 262 -0.60 -1.27 3.63
N PHE A 263 -1.52 -0.33 3.85
CA PHE A 263 -2.61 -0.09 2.91
C PHE A 263 -2.14 0.81 1.77
N ARG A 264 -2.67 0.56 0.58
CA ARG A 264 -2.36 1.29 -0.65
C ARG A 264 -3.64 1.64 -1.39
N LEU A 265 -3.61 2.70 -2.19
CA LEU A 265 -4.67 3.01 -3.14
C LEU A 265 -4.79 1.87 -4.15
N ASP A 266 -6.01 1.48 -4.48
CA ASP A 266 -6.28 0.46 -5.49
C ASP A 266 -7.65 0.69 -6.11
N LEU A 267 -7.71 1.56 -7.07
CA LEU A 267 -8.93 1.88 -7.80
C LEU A 267 -9.21 0.90 -8.94
N ARG A 268 -8.20 0.19 -9.44
CA ARG A 268 -8.31 -0.67 -10.63
C ARG A 268 -8.95 -2.02 -10.36
N THR A 269 -8.63 -2.64 -9.24
CA THR A 269 -8.98 -4.05 -8.98
C THR A 269 -10.35 -4.21 -8.36
N PHE A 270 -10.98 -3.10 -7.99
CA PHE A 270 -12.27 -3.11 -7.31
C PHE A 270 -13.35 -2.46 -8.17
N HIS A 271 -13.63 -3.05 -9.34
CA HIS A 271 -14.77 -2.69 -10.15
C HIS A 271 -16.03 -2.76 -9.32
N ASN A 272 -16.80 -1.69 -9.36
CA ASN A 272 -17.79 -1.46 -8.38
C ASN A 272 -19.00 -0.77 -8.93
N ASP A 273 -20.07 -1.49 -8.85
CA ASP A 273 -21.43 -0.98 -9.02
C ASP A 273 -22.02 -0.44 -7.70
N GLN A 274 -21.25 -0.52 -6.60
CA GLN A 274 -21.69 -0.09 -5.28
C GLN A 274 -21.74 1.43 -5.21
N GLN A 275 -22.86 1.96 -4.72
CA GLN A 275 -23.10 3.40 -4.62
C GLN A 275 -23.54 3.78 -3.22
N LEU A 276 -23.10 4.95 -2.77
CA LEU A 276 -23.59 5.63 -1.59
C LEU A 276 -23.65 7.13 -1.88
N PHE A 277 -24.64 7.81 -1.34
CA PHE A 277 -24.90 9.23 -1.64
C PHE A 277 -25.06 9.52 -3.15
N GLY A 278 -25.61 8.56 -3.90
CA GLY A 278 -25.81 8.68 -5.35
C GLY A 278 -24.55 8.60 -6.20
N ARG A 279 -23.44 8.12 -5.67
CA ARG A 279 -22.15 8.03 -6.41
C ARG A 279 -21.34 6.77 -6.06
N LEU A 280 -20.42 6.46 -6.93
CA LEU A 280 -19.40 5.44 -6.72
C LEU A 280 -18.47 5.82 -5.56
N PRO A 281 -17.67 4.88 -5.00
CA PRO A 281 -16.69 5.18 -3.95
C PRO A 281 -15.75 6.32 -4.39
N ASP A 282 -15.46 7.24 -3.47
CA ASP A 282 -14.47 8.30 -3.70
C ASP A 282 -13.06 7.72 -3.69
N LEU A 283 -12.82 6.66 -2.90
CA LEU A 283 -11.56 5.93 -2.82
C LEU A 283 -11.78 4.43 -2.65
N ALA A 284 -10.85 3.65 -3.16
CA ALA A 284 -10.66 2.26 -2.79
C ALA A 284 -9.21 2.04 -2.35
N ILE A 285 -9.03 1.33 -1.26
CA ILE A 285 -7.72 0.98 -0.71
C ILE A 285 -7.65 -0.51 -0.39
N ARG A 286 -6.47 -1.07 -0.48
CA ARG A 286 -6.23 -2.45 -0.07
C ARG A 286 -5.01 -2.56 0.84
N LYS A 287 -5.01 -3.51 1.74
CA LYS A 287 -3.81 -3.89 2.46
C LYS A 287 -2.92 -4.70 1.52
N ALA A 288 -1.67 -4.28 1.37
CA ALA A 288 -0.67 -5.07 0.67
C ALA A 288 -0.54 -6.41 1.41
N GLY A 289 -0.87 -7.51 0.73
CA GLY A 289 -0.80 -8.85 1.30
C GLY A 289 0.56 -9.49 1.01
N GLN A 290 0.93 -10.46 1.84
CA GLN A 290 1.95 -11.43 1.47
C GLN A 290 1.42 -12.31 0.33
N GLU A 291 2.30 -12.84 -0.51
CA GLU A 291 1.91 -13.77 -1.57
C GLU A 291 1.07 -14.92 -0.99
N GLY A 292 -0.09 -15.14 -1.57
CA GLY A 292 -1.02 -16.18 -1.13
C GLY A 292 -1.96 -15.81 0.03
N VAL A 293 -1.89 -14.59 0.58
CA VAL A 293 -2.82 -14.10 1.61
C VAL A 293 -3.88 -13.20 0.97
N PRO A 294 -5.19 -13.44 1.22
CA PRO A 294 -6.24 -12.57 0.71
C PRO A 294 -6.09 -11.15 1.23
N ALA A 295 -6.10 -10.17 0.33
CA ALA A 295 -6.06 -8.78 0.70
C ALA A 295 -7.38 -8.32 1.34
N ASN A 296 -7.29 -7.49 2.39
CA ASN A 296 -8.42 -6.75 2.90
C ASN A 296 -8.58 -5.47 2.09
N TRP A 297 -9.80 -5.14 1.75
CA TRP A 297 -10.17 -4.01 0.90
C TRP A 297 -11.11 -3.09 1.63
N LEU A 298 -11.04 -1.81 1.31
CA LEU A 298 -12.02 -0.82 1.75
C LEU A 298 -12.47 -0.01 0.56
N ARG A 299 -13.76 0.26 0.52
CA ARG A 299 -14.38 1.29 -0.31
C ARG A 299 -14.82 2.42 0.61
N LEU A 300 -14.52 3.64 0.22
CA LEU A 300 -14.71 4.81 1.06
C LEU A 300 -15.52 5.86 0.31
N TRP A 301 -16.51 6.42 0.99
CA TRP A 301 -17.31 7.54 0.53
C TRP A 301 -17.21 8.68 1.52
N LEU A 302 -16.86 9.87 1.06
CA LEU A 302 -16.91 11.08 1.87
C LEU A 302 -18.39 11.40 2.18
N ALA A 303 -18.75 11.46 3.46
CA ALA A 303 -20.08 11.81 3.86
C ALA A 303 -20.36 13.31 3.60
N PRO A 304 -21.62 13.69 3.30
CA PRO A 304 -22.01 15.08 3.16
C PRO A 304 -22.19 15.78 4.51
N PHE A 305 -21.42 15.36 5.52
CA PHE A 305 -21.42 15.95 6.86
C PHE A 305 -20.08 15.72 7.54
N ARG A 306 -19.78 16.56 8.55
CA ARG A 306 -18.55 16.55 9.33
C ARG A 306 -18.85 16.34 10.81
N PHE A 307 -17.82 16.04 11.57
CA PHE A 307 -17.86 16.02 13.02
C PHE A 307 -16.75 16.88 13.60
N GLN A 308 -17.13 17.95 14.30
CA GLN A 308 -16.20 18.94 14.87
C GLN A 308 -15.19 19.50 13.83
N GLY A 309 -15.69 19.83 12.63
CA GLY A 309 -14.94 20.30 11.50
C GLY A 309 -14.22 19.20 10.69
N LYS A 310 -14.07 18.00 11.25
CA LYS A 310 -13.35 16.89 10.61
C LYS A 310 -14.21 16.16 9.59
N PRO A 311 -13.68 15.81 8.42
CA PRO A 311 -14.35 14.95 7.44
C PRO A 311 -14.77 13.60 8.04
N VAL A 312 -15.87 13.08 7.53
CA VAL A 312 -16.39 11.74 7.86
C VAL A 312 -16.40 10.89 6.60
N LEU A 313 -15.76 9.74 6.65
CA LEU A 313 -15.79 8.76 5.58
C LEU A 313 -16.61 7.55 6.02
N VAL A 314 -17.57 7.17 5.20
CA VAL A 314 -18.31 5.91 5.37
C VAL A 314 -17.61 4.84 4.55
N ALA A 315 -17.35 3.70 5.16
CA ALA A 315 -16.59 2.65 4.52
C ALA A 315 -17.27 1.28 4.61
N GLN A 316 -16.98 0.49 3.60
CA GLN A 316 -17.31 -0.91 3.51
C GLN A 316 -16.01 -1.71 3.45
N THR A 317 -15.90 -2.70 4.34
CA THR A 317 -14.77 -3.63 4.31
C THR A 317 -15.09 -4.90 3.54
N ALA A 318 -14.13 -5.43 2.83
CA ALA A 318 -14.25 -6.68 2.11
C ALA A 318 -12.93 -7.47 2.13
N ARG A 319 -13.04 -8.79 1.98
CA ARG A 319 -11.91 -9.70 1.77
C ARG A 319 -12.24 -10.65 0.63
N ARG A 320 -11.29 -10.91 -0.22
CA ARG A 320 -11.45 -11.90 -1.29
C ARG A 320 -11.60 -13.30 -0.70
N GLN A 321 -12.58 -14.06 -1.18
CA GLN A 321 -12.75 -15.47 -0.84
C GLN A 321 -11.99 -16.33 -1.86
N GLY A 322 -11.25 -17.34 -1.40
CA GLY A 322 -10.53 -18.26 -2.30
C GLY A 322 -9.15 -17.76 -2.73
N TRP A 323 -8.19 -17.84 -1.83
CA TRP A 323 -6.80 -17.43 -2.05
C TRP A 323 -6.02 -18.21 -3.12
N ARG A 324 -6.58 -19.28 -3.65
CA ARG A 324 -5.96 -20.12 -4.69
C ARG A 324 -6.30 -19.71 -6.13
N SER A 325 -7.22 -18.76 -6.33
CA SER A 325 -7.51 -18.25 -7.68
C SER A 325 -6.49 -17.17 -8.06
N THR A 326 -5.66 -17.48 -9.05
CA THR A 326 -4.57 -16.60 -9.53
C THR A 326 -5.04 -15.52 -10.51
N ASN A 327 -6.30 -15.52 -10.95
CA ASN A 327 -6.81 -14.54 -11.90
C ASN A 327 -7.37 -13.31 -11.17
N ILE A 328 -6.54 -12.27 -11.13
CA ILE A 328 -6.86 -10.96 -10.52
C ILE A 328 -7.90 -10.18 -11.35
N GLU A 329 -8.10 -10.54 -12.60
CA GLU A 329 -8.91 -9.79 -13.58
C GLU A 329 -10.38 -10.26 -13.71
N GLU A 330 -10.82 -11.22 -12.90
CA GLU A 330 -12.21 -11.68 -13.01
C GLU A 330 -13.19 -10.69 -12.34
N PRO A 331 -14.20 -10.19 -13.08
CA PRO A 331 -15.19 -9.24 -12.56
C PRO A 331 -16.07 -9.80 -11.44
N ASN A 332 -16.02 -11.10 -11.15
CA ASN A 332 -16.81 -11.81 -10.14
C ASN A 332 -15.98 -12.30 -8.97
N VAL A 333 -15.17 -11.44 -8.36
CA VAL A 333 -14.47 -11.79 -7.13
C VAL A 333 -15.47 -11.99 -5.99
N LEU A 334 -15.64 -13.23 -5.55
CA LEU A 334 -16.43 -13.53 -4.36
C LEU A 334 -15.76 -12.89 -3.14
N THR A 335 -16.49 -12.06 -2.43
CA THR A 335 -16.06 -11.49 -1.16
C THR A 335 -16.47 -12.39 0.00
N SER A 336 -15.65 -12.43 1.06
CA SER A 336 -15.99 -13.16 2.28
C SER A 336 -17.33 -12.68 2.84
N PRO A 337 -18.25 -13.58 3.20
CA PRO A 337 -19.48 -13.21 3.86
C PRO A 337 -19.26 -12.69 5.31
N GLN A 338 -18.09 -12.98 5.89
CA GLN A 338 -17.75 -12.60 7.28
C GLN A 338 -17.18 -11.18 7.31
N VAL A 339 -18.04 -10.21 7.05
CA VAL A 339 -17.64 -8.80 6.96
C VAL A 339 -17.20 -8.21 8.30
N ASP A 340 -17.68 -8.76 9.41
CA ASP A 340 -17.29 -8.31 10.75
C ASP A 340 -15.86 -8.73 11.12
N GLU A 341 -15.43 -9.90 10.66
CA GLU A 341 -14.04 -10.32 10.83
C GLU A 341 -13.09 -9.34 10.11
N VAL A 342 -13.44 -8.92 8.90
CA VAL A 342 -12.64 -7.96 8.12
C VAL A 342 -12.65 -6.58 8.79
N ARG A 343 -13.82 -6.12 9.29
CA ARG A 343 -13.93 -4.90 10.09
C ARG A 343 -13.06 -4.97 11.34
N ASN A 344 -13.12 -6.06 12.09
CA ASN A 344 -12.34 -6.22 13.33
C ASN A 344 -10.83 -6.28 13.04
N ALA A 345 -10.42 -6.91 11.95
CA ALA A 345 -9.02 -6.88 11.51
C ALA A 345 -8.56 -5.45 11.17
N LEU A 346 -9.42 -4.66 10.52
CA LEU A 346 -9.12 -3.24 10.26
C LEU A 346 -9.00 -2.44 11.56
N VAL A 347 -9.90 -2.64 12.51
CA VAL A 347 -9.82 -1.97 13.83
C VAL A 347 -8.48 -2.26 14.51
N GLN A 348 -8.00 -3.51 14.50
CA GLN A 348 -6.69 -3.87 15.03
C GLN A 348 -5.55 -3.17 14.27
N ASP A 349 -5.61 -3.16 12.96
CA ASP A 349 -4.61 -2.45 12.15
C ASP A 349 -4.56 -0.97 12.53
N MET A 350 -5.70 -0.32 12.65
CA MET A 350 -5.77 1.11 12.99
C MET A 350 -5.30 1.36 14.43
N ALA A 351 -5.59 0.49 15.38
CA ALA A 351 -5.06 0.59 16.74
C ALA A 351 -3.52 0.57 16.75
N TYR A 352 -2.90 -0.28 15.94
CA TYR A 352 -1.44 -0.35 15.82
C TYR A 352 -0.84 0.70 14.86
N SER A 353 -1.64 1.54 14.23
CA SER A 353 -1.14 2.60 13.33
C SER A 353 -0.51 3.78 14.08
N GLY A 354 -0.84 3.92 15.37
CA GLY A 354 -0.49 5.09 16.17
C GLY A 354 -1.31 6.35 15.85
N GLY A 355 -2.30 6.28 14.93
CA GLY A 355 -3.15 7.41 14.56
C GLY A 355 -4.58 7.33 15.09
N LEU A 356 -4.96 6.24 15.77
CA LEU A 356 -6.30 6.04 16.32
C LEU A 356 -6.43 6.69 17.71
N GLU A 357 -7.26 7.71 17.83
CA GLU A 357 -7.53 8.39 19.09
C GLU A 357 -8.66 7.73 19.87
N LYS A 358 -9.79 7.49 19.19
CA LYS A 358 -11.00 6.95 19.82
C LYS A 358 -11.64 5.92 18.91
N ILE A 359 -12.29 4.97 19.56
CA ILE A 359 -13.11 3.96 18.89
C ILE A 359 -14.45 3.82 19.60
N ALA A 360 -15.51 3.64 18.80
CA ALA A 360 -16.83 3.26 19.26
C ALA A 360 -17.40 2.17 18.37
N PHE A 361 -18.38 1.47 18.88
CA PHE A 361 -19.26 0.63 18.08
C PHE A 361 -20.68 1.15 18.22
N ASP A 362 -21.44 1.19 17.12
CA ASP A 362 -22.87 1.53 17.14
C ASP A 362 -23.63 0.62 16.16
N THR A 363 -24.93 0.51 16.37
CA THR A 363 -25.81 -0.23 15.48
C THR A 363 -25.91 0.47 14.12
N GLY A 364 -26.01 -0.30 13.04
CA GLY A 364 -26.14 0.32 11.72
C GLY A 364 -26.22 -0.65 10.55
N THR A 365 -25.80 -1.91 10.75
CA THR A 365 -25.81 -2.95 9.73
C THR A 365 -26.75 -4.11 10.05
N ALA A 366 -27.49 -4.05 11.17
CA ALA A 366 -28.40 -5.12 11.63
C ALA A 366 -29.49 -5.49 10.62
N GLN A 367 -29.81 -4.59 9.69
CA GLN A 367 -30.72 -4.82 8.58
C GLN A 367 -30.02 -5.30 7.32
N ALA A 368 -28.70 -5.49 7.36
CA ALA A 368 -28.03 -6.22 6.31
C ALA A 368 -28.61 -7.64 6.34
N ASP A 369 -29.66 -7.80 5.55
CA ASP A 369 -30.46 -9.02 5.53
C ASP A 369 -29.54 -10.20 5.27
N THR A 370 -29.40 -11.05 6.28
CA THR A 370 -28.69 -12.33 6.19
C THR A 370 -29.31 -13.24 5.13
N SER A 371 -30.51 -12.90 4.61
CA SER A 371 -31.18 -13.58 3.52
C SER A 371 -30.77 -13.10 2.14
N ARG A 372 -30.05 -11.97 2.01
CA ARG A 372 -29.65 -11.41 0.71
C ARG A 372 -28.46 -12.17 0.17
N SER A 373 -28.71 -13.04 -0.81
CA SER A 373 -27.66 -13.73 -1.56
C SER A 373 -27.12 -12.82 -2.66
N ARG A 374 -25.80 -12.71 -2.75
CA ARG A 374 -25.11 -12.22 -3.95
C ARG A 374 -25.25 -13.24 -5.07
N PRO A 375 -25.06 -12.83 -6.33
CA PRO A 375 -24.77 -13.79 -7.40
C PRO A 375 -23.59 -14.66 -6.96
N GLY A 376 -23.86 -15.92 -6.54
CA GLY A 376 -22.85 -16.83 -5.97
C GLY A 376 -23.14 -17.34 -4.54
N ASP A 377 -24.29 -17.02 -3.94
CA ASP A 377 -24.87 -17.65 -2.73
C ASP A 377 -24.22 -17.43 -1.37
N ALA A 378 -23.26 -16.52 -1.20
CA ALA A 378 -22.79 -16.21 0.14
C ALA A 378 -23.66 -15.12 0.81
N ARG A 379 -24.38 -15.49 1.85
CA ARG A 379 -25.10 -14.54 2.72
C ARG A 379 -24.12 -13.79 3.60
N TYR A 380 -24.32 -12.48 3.79
CA TYR A 380 -23.50 -11.74 4.75
C TYR A 380 -23.80 -12.19 6.18
N GLN A 381 -22.73 -12.43 6.94
CA GLN A 381 -22.78 -12.64 8.37
C GLN A 381 -22.33 -11.36 9.05
N THR A 382 -23.23 -10.71 9.77
CA THR A 382 -22.95 -9.46 10.48
C THR A 382 -23.61 -9.45 11.86
N ASP A 383 -22.88 -8.90 12.84
CA ASP A 383 -23.38 -8.60 14.17
C ASP A 383 -24.24 -7.32 14.21
N GLY A 384 -24.42 -6.67 13.08
CA GLY A 384 -25.23 -5.45 12.97
C GLY A 384 -24.51 -4.18 13.38
N LEU A 385 -23.20 -4.23 13.67
CA LEU A 385 -22.45 -3.12 14.21
C LEU A 385 -21.60 -2.40 13.15
N ARG A 386 -21.38 -1.11 13.37
CA ARG A 386 -20.40 -0.28 12.72
C ARG A 386 -19.29 0.07 13.70
N ALA A 387 -18.04 -0.08 13.30
CA ALA A 387 -16.92 0.53 14.01
C ALA A 387 -16.79 2.01 13.60
N VAL A 388 -16.74 2.89 14.58
CA VAL A 388 -16.53 4.33 14.40
C VAL A 388 -15.17 4.67 14.97
N MET A 389 -14.25 5.12 14.12
CA MET A 389 -12.85 5.35 14.47
C MET A 389 -12.50 6.82 14.25
N PHE A 390 -11.88 7.45 15.25
CA PHE A 390 -11.47 8.84 15.23
C PHE A 390 -9.95 8.93 15.15
N PHE A 391 -9.46 9.70 14.19
CA PHE A 391 -8.05 9.81 13.89
C PHE A 391 -7.46 11.17 14.24
N ILE A 392 -6.16 11.17 14.52
CA ILE A 392 -5.41 12.33 14.95
C ILE A 392 -3.99 12.30 14.41
N THR A 393 -3.40 13.47 14.18
CA THR A 393 -2.07 13.62 13.60
C THR A 393 -0.95 13.11 14.51
N ARG A 394 -1.07 13.29 15.81
CA ARG A 394 -0.01 12.90 16.76
C ARG A 394 0.04 11.39 16.97
N PRO A 395 1.22 10.78 17.03
CA PRO A 395 1.33 9.38 17.38
C PRO A 395 0.81 9.08 18.79
N LEU A 396 0.03 8.01 18.89
CA LEU A 396 -0.54 7.50 20.14
C LEU A 396 -0.07 6.07 20.38
N SER A 397 0.05 5.69 21.63
CA SER A 397 0.22 4.29 22.02
C SER A 397 -1.15 3.59 22.13
N LEU A 398 -1.15 2.26 22.17
CA LEU A 398 -2.38 1.49 22.39
C LEU A 398 -3.09 1.87 23.69
N ALA A 399 -2.32 2.29 24.72
CA ALA A 399 -2.87 2.68 26.00
C ALA A 399 -3.60 4.02 26.00
N ASP A 400 -3.36 4.83 24.97
CA ASP A 400 -3.97 6.16 24.82
C ASP A 400 -5.29 6.14 24.04
N ILE A 401 -5.67 4.98 23.47
CA ILE A 401 -6.92 4.84 22.71
C ILE A 401 -8.12 4.84 23.65
N GLU A 402 -9.00 5.79 23.44
CA GLU A 402 -10.25 5.88 24.19
C GLU A 402 -11.35 5.01 23.56
N PHE A 403 -11.95 4.12 24.35
CA PHE A 403 -13.15 3.40 23.94
C PHE A 403 -14.39 4.17 24.41
N LEU A 404 -15.18 4.65 23.45
CA LEU A 404 -16.42 5.34 23.76
C LEU A 404 -17.51 4.31 24.07
N ASP A 405 -18.16 4.48 25.20
CA ASP A 405 -19.23 3.58 25.66
C ASP A 405 -20.57 3.86 24.96
N TRP A 406 -20.56 3.78 23.62
CA TRP A 406 -21.78 3.90 22.81
C TRP A 406 -22.65 2.65 22.86
N LEU A 407 -21.98 1.49 22.86
CA LEU A 407 -22.57 0.19 23.17
C LEU A 407 -21.60 -0.50 24.13
N PRO A 408 -22.07 -0.90 25.33
CA PRO A 408 -21.27 -1.65 26.26
C PRO A 408 -20.69 -2.90 25.61
N LEU A 409 -19.36 -3.04 25.62
CA LEU A 409 -18.66 -4.16 24.96
C LEU A 409 -19.03 -5.53 25.57
N ASP A 410 -19.49 -5.57 26.81
CA ASP A 410 -20.00 -6.76 27.48
C ASP A 410 -21.31 -7.27 26.85
N ARG A 411 -22.14 -6.39 26.29
CA ARG A 411 -23.33 -6.78 25.54
C ARG A 411 -23.05 -7.36 24.16
N LEU A 412 -21.87 -7.16 23.61
CA LEU A 412 -21.48 -7.80 22.36
C LEU A 412 -21.40 -9.33 22.47
N ARG A 413 -21.29 -9.86 23.70
CA ARG A 413 -21.31 -11.30 23.97
C ARG A 413 -22.72 -11.88 24.05
N GLU A 414 -23.75 -11.07 24.24
CA GLU A 414 -25.16 -11.48 24.33
C GLU A 414 -25.83 -11.60 22.95
N ILE A 415 -25.17 -11.13 21.88
CA ILE A 415 -25.60 -11.41 20.52
C ILE A 415 -25.10 -12.81 20.17
N GLU A 416 -25.74 -13.83 20.72
CA GLU A 416 -25.45 -15.22 20.36
C GLU A 416 -25.61 -15.41 18.84
N PRO A 417 -24.69 -16.07 18.16
CA PRO A 417 -24.93 -16.56 16.82
C PRO A 417 -26.09 -17.56 16.92
N GLY A 418 -27.18 -17.25 16.22
CA GLY A 418 -28.47 -17.94 16.27
C GLY A 418 -28.37 -19.44 16.53
N GLY A 419 -29.17 -19.89 17.47
CA GLY A 419 -29.14 -21.21 18.07
C GLY A 419 -28.90 -22.32 17.04
N ARG A 420 -27.93 -23.16 17.31
CA ARG A 420 -27.94 -24.51 16.76
C ARG A 420 -29.18 -25.19 17.27
N ASP A 421 -30.13 -25.44 16.40
CA ASP A 421 -31.21 -26.38 16.67
C ASP A 421 -30.60 -27.72 17.09
N GLU A 422 -30.51 -27.93 18.39
CA GLU A 422 -30.32 -29.24 18.98
C GLU A 422 -31.65 -30.01 18.87
N ASN A 423 -32.04 -30.37 17.67
CA ASN A 423 -33.11 -31.36 17.47
C ASN A 423 -32.87 -32.12 16.17
N GLY A 424 -32.08 -33.17 16.29
CA GLY A 424 -31.79 -34.07 15.19
C GLY A 424 -31.09 -35.35 15.66
N ALA A 425 -31.57 -35.90 16.77
CA ALA A 425 -31.23 -37.29 17.14
C ALA A 425 -32.56 -38.01 17.46
N ASN A 426 -32.99 -38.74 16.44
CA ASN A 426 -33.64 -40.05 16.55
C ASN A 426 -33.57 -40.74 15.20
#